data_ccbc9b957ff8df1889e890c868da8a51
#
_entry.id   ccbc9b957ff8df1889e890c868da8a51
#
_cell.length_a   1.000
_cell.length_b   1.000
_cell.length_c   1.000
_cell.angle_alpha   90.00
_cell.angle_beta   90.00
_cell.angle_gamma   90.00
#
_symmetry.space_group_name_H-M   'P 1'
#
loop_
_entity.id
_entity.type
_entity.pdbx_description
1 polymer ?
#
loop_
_entity_poly.entity_id
_entity_poly.type
_entity_poly.pdbx_seq_one_letter_code
_entity_poly.pdbx_strand_id
1 'polypeptide(L)'
;MELDYKSIGKRIKIARIQADITQETLSELVSISPSHMSNIETGTTHVSLTTIVAIANALQVTVDDLLCDSVVHCKEPFQNEIAALLNSCDEYEIRMIRDTVNALLESLRRDKKLRKNKPTL
;
A
#
# COMPACT_ATOMS: atom_id res chain seq x y z
N MET A 1 -8.97 15.31 -13.92
CA MET A 1 -8.85 13.91 -13.50
C MET A 1 -9.85 13.60 -12.40
N GLU A 2 -10.58 12.53 -12.53
CA GLU A 2 -11.48 12.05 -11.49
C GLU A 2 -10.95 10.75 -10.91
N LEU A 3 -11.09 10.59 -9.59
CA LEU A 3 -10.73 9.36 -8.92
C LEU A 3 -11.82 8.31 -9.14
N ASP A 4 -11.43 7.07 -9.31
CA ASP A 4 -12.35 5.96 -9.44
C ASP A 4 -12.70 5.42 -8.04
N TYR A 5 -13.72 6.02 -7.43
CA TYR A 5 -14.12 5.65 -6.06
C TYR A 5 -14.68 4.23 -5.96
N LYS A 6 -15.21 3.68 -7.05
CA LYS A 6 -15.66 2.28 -7.06
C LYS A 6 -14.48 1.33 -6.96
N SER A 7 -13.42 1.60 -7.71
CA SER A 7 -12.20 0.79 -7.65
C SER A 7 -11.52 0.92 -6.29
N ILE A 8 -11.46 2.13 -5.74
CA ILE A 8 -10.90 2.38 -4.42
C ILE A 8 -11.69 1.58 -3.37
N GLY A 9 -13.01 1.66 -3.40
CA GLY A 9 -13.88 0.93 -2.48
C GLY A 9 -13.70 -0.58 -2.59
N LYS A 10 -13.58 -1.09 -3.81
CA LYS A 10 -13.36 -2.51 -4.06
C LYS A 10 -12.00 -2.96 -3.51
N ARG A 11 -10.95 -2.15 -3.66
CA ARG A 11 -9.64 -2.46 -3.10
C ARG A 11 -9.66 -2.45 -1.58
N ILE A 12 -10.39 -1.53 -0.97
CA ILE A 12 -10.60 -1.51 0.48
C ILE A 12 -11.28 -2.81 0.93
N LYS A 13 -12.35 -3.22 0.24
CA LYS A 13 -13.08 -4.44 0.56
C LYS A 13 -12.18 -5.68 0.46
N ILE A 14 -11.40 -5.79 -0.62
CA ILE A 14 -10.49 -6.91 -0.83
C ILE A 14 -9.44 -6.95 0.29
N ALA A 15 -8.83 -5.81 0.60
CA ALA A 15 -7.83 -5.71 1.66
C ALA A 15 -8.43 -6.09 3.03
N ARG A 16 -9.68 -5.66 3.28
CA ARG A 16 -10.39 -6.02 4.50
C ARG A 16 -10.62 -7.53 4.61
N ILE A 17 -11.08 -8.14 3.51
CA ILE A 17 -11.32 -9.58 3.48
C ILE A 17 -10.01 -10.35 3.65
N GLN A 18 -8.93 -9.91 3.04
CA GLN A 18 -7.61 -10.51 3.20
C GLN A 18 -7.10 -10.39 4.64
N ALA A 19 -7.47 -9.33 5.34
CA ALA A 19 -7.14 -9.15 6.75
C ALA A 19 -8.07 -9.94 7.68
N ASP A 20 -9.07 -10.61 7.12
CA ASP A 20 -10.03 -11.44 7.87
C ASP A 20 -10.83 -10.66 8.90
N ILE A 21 -11.26 -9.44 8.56
CA ILE A 21 -12.11 -8.63 9.44
C ILE A 21 -13.40 -8.24 8.72
N THR A 22 -14.44 -7.97 9.52
CA THR A 22 -15.75 -7.57 9.00
C THR A 22 -15.80 -6.06 8.74
N GLN A 23 -16.79 -5.62 7.95
CA GLN A 23 -17.07 -4.19 7.79
C GLN A 23 -17.28 -3.49 9.13
N GLU A 24 -18.01 -4.15 10.02
CA GLU A 24 -18.31 -3.62 11.35
C GLU A 24 -17.01 -3.39 12.14
N THR A 25 -16.13 -4.37 12.17
CA THR A 25 -14.85 -4.26 12.86
C THR A 25 -13.99 -3.15 12.26
N LEU A 26 -13.90 -3.08 10.95
CA LEU A 26 -13.12 -2.02 10.31
C LEU A 26 -13.71 -0.64 10.60
N SER A 27 -15.05 -0.51 10.55
CA SER A 27 -15.70 0.76 10.83
C SER A 27 -15.43 1.24 12.26
N GLU A 28 -15.39 0.32 13.23
CA GLU A 28 -15.03 0.65 14.61
C GLU A 28 -13.58 1.13 14.72
N LEU A 29 -12.67 0.45 14.03
CA LEU A 29 -11.24 0.79 14.06
C LEU A 29 -10.96 2.19 13.51
N VAL A 30 -11.73 2.62 12.52
CA VAL A 30 -11.54 3.94 11.88
C VAL A 30 -12.59 4.97 12.32
N SER A 31 -13.42 4.63 13.30
CA SER A 31 -14.40 5.54 13.94
C SER A 31 -15.43 6.10 12.96
N ILE A 32 -15.96 5.25 12.09
CA ILE A 32 -17.12 5.60 11.23
C ILE A 32 -18.21 4.56 11.41
N SER A 33 -19.42 4.87 10.94
CA SER A 33 -20.52 3.93 11.02
C SER A 33 -20.37 2.78 10.03
N PRO A 34 -20.93 1.59 10.32
CA PRO A 34 -20.94 0.50 9.33
C PRO A 34 -21.61 0.86 8.03
N SER A 35 -22.68 1.68 8.07
CA SER A 35 -23.36 2.17 6.85
C SER A 35 -22.42 3.02 6.01
N HIS A 36 -21.64 3.90 6.65
CA HIS A 36 -20.66 4.72 5.95
C HIS A 36 -19.57 3.86 5.30
N MET A 37 -19.08 2.86 6.04
CA MET A 37 -18.08 1.92 5.50
C MET A 37 -18.65 1.16 4.30
N SER A 38 -19.87 0.68 4.37
CA SER A 38 -20.53 0.00 3.25
C SER A 38 -20.60 0.90 2.01
N ASN A 39 -20.94 2.17 2.20
CA ASN A 39 -21.02 3.15 1.11
C ASN A 39 -19.65 3.45 0.51
N ILE A 40 -18.61 3.45 1.32
CA ILE A 40 -17.24 3.62 0.85
C ILE A 40 -16.82 2.41 -0.01
N GLU A 41 -17.09 1.18 0.46
CA GLU A 41 -16.71 -0.04 -0.25
C GLU A 41 -17.45 -0.22 -1.57
N THR A 42 -18.66 0.29 -1.68
CA THR A 42 -19.43 0.25 -2.94
C THR A 42 -19.15 1.42 -3.87
N GLY A 43 -18.40 2.42 -3.39
CA GLY A 43 -18.11 3.63 -4.16
C GLY A 43 -19.26 4.61 -4.23
N THR A 44 -20.31 4.40 -3.43
CA THR A 44 -21.48 5.28 -3.39
C THR A 44 -21.13 6.61 -2.73
N THR A 45 -20.20 6.60 -1.79
CA THR A 45 -19.72 7.79 -1.09
C THR A 45 -18.23 7.97 -1.40
N HIS A 46 -17.83 9.22 -1.60
CA HIS A 46 -16.42 9.57 -1.77
C HIS A 46 -15.70 9.50 -0.43
N VAL A 47 -14.72 8.61 -0.32
CA VAL A 47 -13.91 8.49 0.89
C VAL A 47 -13.02 9.72 1.03
N SER A 48 -12.93 10.27 2.25
CA SER A 48 -12.03 11.40 2.51
C SER A 48 -10.59 10.91 2.64
N LEU A 49 -9.65 11.82 2.44
CA LEU A 49 -8.22 11.51 2.58
C LEU A 49 -7.90 11.01 3.99
N THR A 50 -8.45 11.66 5.01
CA THR A 50 -8.26 11.26 6.41
C THR A 50 -8.74 9.84 6.65
N THR A 51 -9.92 9.50 6.13
CA THR A 51 -10.50 8.17 6.30
C THR A 51 -9.68 7.11 5.56
N ILE A 52 -9.20 7.41 4.34
CA ILE A 52 -8.42 6.42 3.60
C ILE A 52 -7.09 6.13 4.27
N VAL A 53 -6.46 7.13 4.87
CA VAL A 53 -5.22 6.93 5.64
C VAL A 53 -5.52 6.07 6.88
N ALA A 54 -6.62 6.33 7.58
CA ALA A 54 -7.02 5.54 8.73
C ALA A 54 -7.29 4.08 8.35
N ILE A 55 -7.97 3.85 7.23
CA ILE A 55 -8.24 2.50 6.71
C ILE A 55 -6.94 1.78 6.37
N ALA A 56 -6.03 2.45 5.66
CA ALA A 56 -4.73 1.86 5.30
C ALA A 56 -3.96 1.43 6.55
N ASN A 57 -3.93 2.28 7.57
CA ASN A 57 -3.26 1.97 8.83
C ASN A 57 -3.93 0.79 9.55
N ALA A 58 -5.25 0.76 9.60
CA ALA A 58 -6.00 -0.32 10.25
C ALA A 58 -5.80 -1.66 9.55
N LEU A 59 -5.71 -1.66 8.22
CA LEU A 59 -5.52 -2.87 7.42
C LEU A 59 -4.04 -3.22 7.21
N GLN A 60 -3.12 -2.37 7.67
CA GLN A 60 -1.68 -2.55 7.50
C GLN A 60 -1.28 -2.65 6.02
N VAL A 61 -1.92 -1.85 5.20
CA VAL A 61 -1.57 -1.70 3.79
C VAL A 61 -1.16 -0.26 3.53
N THR A 62 -0.58 0.00 2.37
CA THR A 62 -0.22 1.37 2.00
C THR A 62 -1.42 2.06 1.34
N VAL A 63 -1.41 3.38 1.36
CA VAL A 63 -2.40 4.16 0.60
C VAL A 63 -2.27 3.86 -0.90
N ASP A 64 -1.04 3.64 -1.38
CA ASP A 64 -0.80 3.24 -2.78
C ASP A 64 -1.54 1.96 -3.14
N ASP A 65 -1.59 0.98 -2.23
CA ASP A 65 -2.32 -0.27 -2.47
C ASP A 65 -3.81 -0.01 -2.73
N LEU A 66 -4.38 0.97 -2.04
CA LEU A 66 -5.80 1.30 -2.15
C LEU A 66 -6.10 2.17 -3.37
N LEU A 67 -5.13 2.99 -3.80
CA LEU A 67 -5.30 3.94 -4.89
C LEU A 67 -4.66 3.50 -6.20
N CYS A 68 -4.17 2.26 -6.27
CA CYS A 68 -3.34 1.79 -7.38
C CYS A 68 -3.99 1.98 -8.75
N ASP A 69 -5.30 1.82 -8.86
CA ASP A 69 -6.02 2.01 -10.12
C ASP A 69 -6.11 3.47 -10.54
N SER A 70 -5.90 4.40 -9.60
CA SER A 70 -6.00 5.84 -9.83
C SER A 70 -4.64 6.52 -9.97
N VAL A 71 -3.56 5.85 -9.58
CA VAL A 71 -2.21 6.39 -9.58
C VAL A 71 -1.45 5.88 -10.80
N VAL A 72 -0.88 6.80 -11.58
CA VAL A 72 -0.17 6.48 -12.82
C VAL A 72 1.10 5.66 -12.56
N HIS A 73 1.82 5.99 -11.50
CA HIS A 73 3.06 5.28 -11.13
C HIS A 73 2.87 4.54 -9.79
N CYS A 74 2.32 3.33 -9.87
CA CYS A 74 2.08 2.50 -8.70
C CYS A 74 3.25 1.54 -8.50
N LYS A 75 3.76 1.44 -7.26
CA LYS A 75 4.87 0.56 -6.89
C LYS A 75 4.43 -0.86 -6.52
N GLU A 76 3.13 -1.10 -6.42
CA GLU A 76 2.56 -2.34 -5.91
C GLU A 76 3.15 -3.62 -6.51
N PRO A 77 3.28 -3.75 -7.86
CA PRO A 77 3.76 -5.01 -8.42
C PRO A 77 5.15 -5.43 -7.90
N PHE A 78 6.07 -4.47 -7.83
CA PHE A 78 7.42 -4.75 -7.35
C PHE A 78 7.48 -4.99 -5.85
N GLN A 79 6.71 -4.22 -5.08
CA GLN A 79 6.63 -4.41 -3.63
C GLN A 79 6.08 -5.79 -3.29
N ASN A 80 5.07 -6.25 -4.00
CA ASN A 80 4.46 -7.56 -3.77
C ASN A 80 5.42 -8.70 -4.13
N GLU A 81 6.19 -8.56 -5.20
CA GLU A 81 7.22 -9.54 -5.56
C GLU A 81 8.29 -9.65 -4.48
N ILE A 82 8.78 -8.51 -3.98
CA ILE A 82 9.78 -8.50 -2.91
C ILE A 82 9.22 -9.10 -1.63
N ALA A 83 7.99 -8.73 -1.26
CA ALA A 83 7.33 -9.26 -0.07
C ALA A 83 7.16 -10.78 -0.16
N ALA A 84 6.78 -11.31 -1.33
CA ALA A 84 6.64 -12.74 -1.54
C ALA A 84 7.99 -13.47 -1.35
N LEU A 85 9.06 -12.89 -1.85
CA LEU A 85 10.40 -13.43 -1.66
C LEU A 85 10.78 -13.47 -0.18
N LEU A 86 10.52 -12.39 0.54
CA LEU A 86 10.83 -12.29 1.98
C LEU A 86 10.00 -13.27 2.80
N ASN A 87 8.74 -13.50 2.44
CA ASN A 87 7.88 -14.43 3.16
C ASN A 87 8.36 -15.88 3.10
N SER A 88 9.15 -16.22 2.10
CA SER A 88 9.71 -17.57 1.98
C SER A 88 11.02 -17.76 2.76
N CYS A 89 11.54 -16.69 3.36
CA CYS A 89 12.84 -16.70 4.02
C CYS A 89 12.72 -16.98 5.52
N ASP A 90 13.73 -17.63 6.08
CA ASP A 90 13.85 -17.77 7.53
C ASP A 90 14.48 -16.51 8.14
N GLU A 91 14.59 -16.48 9.46
CA GLU A 91 15.11 -15.31 10.18
C GLU A 91 16.55 -14.96 9.80
N TYR A 92 17.39 -15.96 9.61
CA TYR A 92 18.79 -15.76 9.21
C TYR A 92 18.87 -15.15 7.82
N GLU A 93 18.10 -15.69 6.87
CA GLU A 93 18.07 -15.18 5.50
C GLU A 93 17.57 -13.73 5.45
N ILE A 94 16.55 -13.38 6.23
CA ILE A 94 16.03 -12.02 6.31
C ILE A 94 17.10 -11.06 6.81
N ARG A 95 17.88 -11.43 7.82
CA ARG A 95 18.96 -10.59 8.32
C ARG A 95 20.01 -10.31 7.26
N MET A 96 20.40 -11.33 6.50
CA MET A 96 21.36 -11.20 5.43
C MET A 96 20.84 -10.29 4.30
N ILE A 97 19.58 -10.47 3.94
CA ILE A 97 18.93 -9.63 2.93
C ILE A 97 18.88 -8.19 3.40
N ARG A 98 18.47 -7.96 4.66
CA ARG A 98 18.43 -6.61 5.23
C ARG A 98 19.78 -5.92 5.16
N ASP A 99 20.85 -6.61 5.55
CA ASP A 99 22.18 -6.03 5.55
C ASP A 99 22.64 -5.70 4.12
N THR A 100 22.34 -6.59 3.18
CA THR A 100 22.65 -6.39 1.76
C THR A 100 21.89 -5.20 1.19
N VAL A 101 20.60 -5.11 1.48
CA VAL A 101 19.76 -4.00 1.02
C VAL A 101 20.25 -2.68 1.58
N ASN A 102 20.60 -2.63 2.88
CA ASN A 102 21.13 -1.42 3.48
C ASN A 102 22.42 -0.96 2.82
N ALA A 103 23.34 -1.90 2.56
CA ALA A 103 24.59 -1.58 1.89
C ALA A 103 24.36 -1.08 0.46
N LEU A 104 23.45 -1.73 -0.26
CA LEU A 104 23.09 -1.32 -1.62
C LEU A 104 22.44 0.07 -1.65
N LEU A 105 21.54 0.35 -0.71
CA LEU A 105 20.91 1.66 -0.62
C LEU A 105 21.93 2.77 -0.34
N GLU A 106 22.89 2.52 0.55
CA GLU A 106 23.95 3.48 0.82
C GLU A 106 24.75 3.80 -0.45
N SER A 107 25.13 2.78 -1.19
CA SER A 107 25.86 2.96 -2.44
C SER A 107 25.05 3.74 -3.47
N LEU A 108 23.76 3.38 -3.63
CA LEU A 108 22.87 4.04 -4.58
C LEU A 108 22.67 5.51 -4.24
N ARG A 109 22.53 5.82 -2.96
CA ARG A 109 22.31 7.20 -2.50
C ARG A 109 23.58 8.03 -2.59
N ARG A 110 24.73 7.44 -2.28
CA ARG A 110 26.01 8.09 -2.42
C ARG A 110 26.28 8.53 -3.85
N ASP A 111 25.96 7.67 -4.81
CA ASP A 111 26.23 7.91 -6.22
C ASP A 111 25.11 8.68 -6.94
N LYS A 112 24.10 9.12 -6.19
CA LYS A 112 22.93 9.80 -6.76
C LYS A 112 23.30 11.05 -7.56
N LYS A 113 24.24 11.83 -7.08
CA LYS A 113 24.71 13.04 -7.77
C LYS A 113 25.38 12.71 -9.08
N LEU A 114 26.18 11.65 -9.12
CA LEU A 114 26.86 11.21 -10.34
C LEU A 114 25.86 10.73 -11.39
N ARG A 115 24.82 10.02 -10.97
CA ARG A 115 23.77 9.55 -11.87
C ARG A 115 22.99 10.69 -12.53
N LYS A 116 22.80 11.80 -11.82
CA LYS A 116 22.10 12.97 -12.35
C LYS A 116 22.87 13.66 -13.46
N ASN A 117 24.18 13.52 -13.48
CA ASN A 117 25.06 14.14 -14.46
C ASN A 117 25.34 13.25 -15.67
N LYS A 118 24.81 12.02 -15.70
CA LYS A 118 24.96 11.11 -16.83
C LYS A 118 23.80 11.25 -17.80
N PRO A 119 24.06 11.16 -19.13
CA PRO A 119 22.96 11.14 -20.10
C PRO A 119 22.04 9.96 -19.82
N THR A 120 20.75 10.20 -19.90
CA THR A 120 19.76 9.13 -19.78
C THR A 120 19.69 8.37 -21.10
N LEU A 121 19.75 7.06 -21.00
CA LEU A 121 19.57 6.22 -22.18
C LEU A 121 18.12 6.15 -22.61
#